data_db14c0e322f92c776ae956aa57e59de9
#
_entry.id   db14c0e322f92c776ae956aa57e59de9
#
_cell.length_a   1.000
_cell.length_b   1.000
_cell.length_c   1.000
_cell.angle_alpha   90.00
_cell.angle_beta   90.00
_cell.angle_gamma   90.00
#
_symmetry.space_group_name_H-M   'P 1'
#
loop_
_entity.id
_entity.type
_entity.pdbx_description
1 polymer ?
#
loop_
_entity_poly.entity_id
_entity_poly.type
_entity_poly.pdbx_seq_one_letter_code
_entity_poly.pdbx_strand_id
1 'polypeptide(L)'
;MTRVLVSGGTGYAGRFIVEHLLERGYKVTVAGRTTPEPGFFSQAVPFVPLILDPEADQIEAFDNVYYFVHAAFNHLPGKYRGGEGDDAEGFRRANLEGSVRLFETARDAGVRRCVFLSSRAVYGPQAAGALLEEGMLARPDTLYGEIKLQAERSLLSLCGHGFVTASLRATGIYGPAGPGRTHKWASLFDDYVSGRIVSPRVGSEVHGEDVAKAVRLMLEVDTVRINGRTFNTSDILTGNREILSILQRATRCPHPLPEAADSKSYNRMGTCKIESLGWKPGGRDLLQRTIEQLA
;
A
#
# COMPACT_ATOMS: atom_id res chain seq x y z
N MET A 1 -6.98 25.25 -1.69
CA MET A 1 -7.03 23.79 -1.40
C MET A 1 -6.05 23.08 -2.33
N THR A 2 -5.19 22.25 -1.78
CA THR A 2 -4.12 21.54 -2.53
C THR A 2 -4.70 20.40 -3.35
N ARG A 3 -4.33 20.32 -4.63
CA ARG A 3 -4.77 19.24 -5.54
C ARG A 3 -3.83 18.06 -5.47
N VAL A 4 -4.39 16.87 -5.31
CA VAL A 4 -3.66 15.59 -5.25
C VAL A 4 -4.18 14.65 -6.33
N LEU A 5 -3.28 14.15 -7.17
CA LEU A 5 -3.58 13.06 -8.09
C LEU A 5 -3.21 11.74 -7.40
N VAL A 6 -4.13 10.78 -7.39
CA VAL A 6 -3.90 9.44 -6.81
C VAL A 6 -4.06 8.39 -7.92
N SER A 7 -2.95 7.87 -8.44
CA SER A 7 -3.01 6.74 -9.35
C SER A 7 -3.27 5.44 -8.57
N GLY A 8 -4.13 4.58 -9.14
CA GLY A 8 -4.57 3.38 -8.44
C GLY A 8 -5.52 3.66 -7.26
N GLY A 9 -6.15 4.85 -7.23
CA GLY A 9 -7.08 5.26 -6.18
C GLY A 9 -8.29 4.33 -6.03
N THR A 10 -8.69 3.62 -7.09
CA THR A 10 -9.75 2.60 -7.03
C THR A 10 -9.26 1.24 -6.53
N GLY A 11 -7.96 1.04 -6.32
CA GLY A 11 -7.37 -0.16 -5.73
C GLY A 11 -7.65 -0.28 -4.23
N TYR A 12 -7.31 -1.44 -3.64
CA TYR A 12 -7.54 -1.70 -2.22
C TYR A 12 -6.89 -0.66 -1.30
N ALA A 13 -5.58 -0.46 -1.44
CA ALA A 13 -4.84 0.56 -0.66
C ALA A 13 -5.20 1.98 -1.09
N GLY A 14 -5.38 2.20 -2.40
CA GLY A 14 -5.67 3.52 -2.96
C GLY A 14 -6.96 4.12 -2.43
N ARG A 15 -8.00 3.30 -2.22
CA ARG A 15 -9.27 3.78 -1.67
C ARG A 15 -9.11 4.39 -0.27
N PHE A 16 -8.36 3.75 0.63
CA PHE A 16 -8.07 4.34 1.95
C PHE A 16 -7.35 5.68 1.84
N ILE A 17 -6.40 5.77 0.90
CA ILE A 17 -5.64 7.01 0.66
C ILE A 17 -6.58 8.11 0.18
N VAL A 18 -7.43 7.82 -0.81
CA VAL A 18 -8.40 8.79 -1.35
C VAL A 18 -9.36 9.27 -0.27
N GLU A 19 -10.02 8.35 0.45
CA GLU A 19 -10.98 8.70 1.51
C GLU A 19 -10.34 9.56 2.60
N HIS A 20 -9.17 9.18 3.08
CA HIS A 20 -8.47 9.95 4.10
C HIS A 20 -8.09 11.36 3.62
N LEU A 21 -7.63 11.51 2.38
CA LEU A 21 -7.30 12.82 1.82
C LEU A 21 -8.55 13.70 1.64
N LEU A 22 -9.67 13.11 1.23
CA LEU A 22 -10.95 13.80 1.14
C LEU A 22 -11.43 14.30 2.51
N GLU A 23 -11.38 13.46 3.54
CA GLU A 23 -11.70 13.83 4.93
C GLU A 23 -10.84 14.98 5.45
N ARG A 24 -9.60 15.10 4.97
CA ARG A 24 -8.67 16.18 5.33
C ARG A 24 -8.77 17.42 4.44
N GLY A 25 -9.77 17.49 3.55
CA GLY A 25 -10.07 18.67 2.73
C GLY A 25 -9.16 18.86 1.52
N TYR A 26 -8.44 17.81 1.08
CA TYR A 26 -7.71 17.87 -0.19
C TYR A 26 -8.67 17.81 -1.38
N LYS A 27 -8.30 18.44 -2.49
CA LYS A 27 -8.95 18.23 -3.78
C LYS A 27 -8.31 17.03 -4.45
N VAL A 28 -8.95 15.86 -4.31
CA VAL A 28 -8.42 14.61 -4.87
C VAL A 28 -8.97 14.41 -6.28
N THR A 29 -8.08 14.04 -7.21
CA THR A 29 -8.40 13.46 -8.51
C THR A 29 -7.90 12.02 -8.51
N VAL A 30 -8.75 11.09 -8.89
CA VAL A 30 -8.38 9.66 -9.02
C VAL A 30 -7.95 9.39 -10.44
N ALA A 31 -6.83 8.70 -10.59
CA ALA A 31 -6.32 8.30 -11.89
C ALA A 31 -6.23 6.78 -12.01
N GLY A 32 -6.64 6.23 -13.16
CA GLY A 32 -6.65 4.79 -13.40
C GLY A 32 -7.23 4.37 -14.74
N ARG A 33 -7.43 3.07 -14.91
CA ARG A 33 -7.92 2.50 -16.19
C ARG A 33 -9.44 2.61 -16.36
N THR A 34 -10.17 2.61 -15.25
CA THR A 34 -11.63 2.53 -15.27
C THR A 34 -12.20 3.51 -14.27
N THR A 35 -13.17 4.30 -14.72
CA THR A 35 -13.92 5.22 -13.87
C THR A 35 -14.63 4.44 -12.76
N PRO A 36 -14.53 4.88 -11.50
CA PRO A 36 -15.24 4.23 -10.41
C PRO A 36 -16.75 4.45 -10.55
N GLU A 37 -17.53 3.47 -10.10
CA GLU A 37 -18.99 3.60 -10.05
C GLU A 37 -19.42 4.73 -9.09
N PRO A 38 -20.57 5.35 -9.33
CA PRO A 38 -21.15 6.30 -8.39
C PRO A 38 -21.28 5.70 -6.99
N GLY A 39 -20.86 6.42 -5.96
CA GLY A 39 -20.90 5.94 -4.57
C GLY A 39 -19.70 5.04 -4.18
N PHE A 40 -18.72 4.83 -5.06
CA PHE A 40 -17.50 4.11 -4.69
C PHE A 40 -16.68 4.83 -3.61
N PHE A 41 -16.67 6.15 -3.63
CA PHE A 41 -16.11 7.02 -2.60
C PHE A 41 -17.20 7.73 -1.81
N SER A 42 -16.87 8.19 -0.62
CA SER A 42 -17.78 8.93 0.28
C SER A 42 -18.35 10.22 -0.32
N GLN A 43 -17.69 10.75 -1.35
CA GLN A 43 -18.16 11.89 -2.14
C GLN A 43 -17.70 11.76 -3.60
N ALA A 44 -18.27 12.55 -4.48
CA ALA A 44 -17.89 12.57 -5.89
C ALA A 44 -16.44 13.02 -6.05
N VAL A 45 -15.64 12.28 -6.79
CA VAL A 45 -14.22 12.53 -7.04
C VAL A 45 -13.99 12.63 -8.55
N PRO A 46 -13.31 13.67 -9.06
CA PRO A 46 -12.88 13.72 -10.45
C PRO A 46 -12.03 12.50 -10.81
N PHE A 47 -12.19 12.03 -12.02
CA PHE A 47 -11.43 10.91 -12.57
C PHE A 47 -10.73 11.32 -13.85
N VAL A 48 -9.48 10.83 -14.01
CA VAL A 48 -8.72 10.97 -15.26
C VAL A 48 -8.22 9.59 -15.68
N PRO A 49 -8.31 9.25 -16.98
CA PRO A 49 -7.69 8.03 -17.50
C PRO A 49 -6.18 8.07 -17.29
N LEU A 50 -5.61 6.96 -16.81
CA LEU A 50 -4.18 6.80 -16.63
C LEU A 50 -3.82 5.32 -16.68
N ILE A 51 -2.78 5.00 -17.46
CA ILE A 51 -2.28 3.64 -17.61
C ILE A 51 -0.79 3.55 -17.27
N LEU A 52 -0.34 2.36 -16.93
CA LEU A 52 1.07 2.04 -16.75
C LEU A 52 1.65 1.62 -18.10
N ASP A 53 1.99 2.60 -18.92
CA ASP A 53 2.61 2.41 -20.24
C ASP A 53 3.71 3.46 -20.43
N PRO A 54 4.98 3.05 -20.66
CA PRO A 54 6.09 3.99 -20.82
C PRO A 54 5.99 4.85 -22.08
N GLU A 55 5.21 4.42 -23.10
CA GLU A 55 5.05 5.15 -24.35
C GLU A 55 3.87 6.14 -24.33
N ALA A 56 2.99 6.02 -23.32
CA ALA A 56 1.83 6.90 -23.24
C ALA A 56 2.23 8.32 -22.79
N ASP A 57 1.84 9.32 -23.59
CA ASP A 57 1.88 10.72 -23.15
C ASP A 57 0.66 10.99 -22.28
N GLN A 58 0.89 11.29 -21.01
CA GLN A 58 -0.15 11.49 -20.00
C GLN A 58 0.08 12.79 -19.21
N ILE A 59 0.79 13.75 -19.81
CA ILE A 59 1.11 15.02 -19.13
C ILE A 59 -0.14 15.79 -18.69
N GLU A 60 -1.21 15.74 -19.47
CA GLU A 60 -2.49 16.42 -19.17
C GLU A 60 -3.16 15.88 -17.88
N ALA A 61 -2.91 14.63 -17.51
CA ALA A 61 -3.40 14.07 -16.25
C ALA A 61 -2.84 14.79 -15.01
N PHE A 62 -1.73 15.51 -15.17
CA PHE A 62 -1.05 16.26 -14.13
C PHE A 62 -1.38 17.78 -14.14
N ASP A 63 -2.33 18.21 -14.93
CA ASP A 63 -2.73 19.61 -15.01
C ASP A 63 -3.21 20.15 -13.66
N ASN A 64 -2.51 21.19 -13.18
CA ASN A 64 -2.77 21.80 -11.88
C ASN A 64 -2.64 20.83 -10.68
N VAL A 65 -1.95 19.71 -10.82
CA VAL A 65 -1.64 18.79 -9.74
C VAL A 65 -0.47 19.32 -8.92
N TYR A 66 -0.67 19.42 -7.62
CA TYR A 66 0.38 19.87 -6.70
C TYR A 66 1.11 18.70 -6.08
N TYR A 67 0.40 17.61 -5.75
CA TYR A 67 0.95 16.38 -5.20
C TYR A 67 0.52 15.17 -6.03
N PHE A 68 1.41 14.20 -6.16
CA PHE A 68 1.15 12.93 -6.81
C PHE A 68 1.36 11.77 -5.82
N VAL A 69 0.37 10.90 -5.69
CA VAL A 69 0.46 9.65 -4.94
C VAL A 69 0.36 8.49 -5.92
N HIS A 70 1.45 7.74 -6.07
CA HIS A 70 1.48 6.60 -6.96
C HIS A 70 1.25 5.29 -6.20
N ALA A 71 0.01 4.79 -6.24
CA ALA A 71 -0.40 3.51 -5.67
C ALA A 71 -0.87 2.50 -6.74
N ALA A 72 -0.81 2.86 -8.03
CA ALA A 72 -1.13 1.95 -9.12
C ALA A 72 -0.10 0.82 -9.23
N PHE A 73 -0.59 -0.38 -9.48
CA PHE A 73 0.20 -1.55 -9.80
C PHE A 73 -0.65 -2.55 -10.60
N ASN A 74 -0.11 -3.01 -11.72
CA ASN A 74 -0.80 -3.96 -12.58
C ASN A 74 -0.42 -5.39 -12.19
N HIS A 75 -1.37 -6.18 -11.72
CA HIS A 75 -1.17 -7.58 -11.32
C HIS A 75 -2.45 -8.38 -11.52
N LEU A 76 -2.33 -9.69 -11.57
CA LEU A 76 -3.50 -10.56 -11.52
C LEU A 76 -4.27 -10.34 -10.21
N PRO A 77 -5.60 -10.25 -10.24
CA PRO A 77 -6.41 -10.00 -9.06
C PRO A 77 -6.07 -10.95 -7.88
N GLY A 78 -5.82 -10.37 -6.71
CA GLY A 78 -5.49 -11.12 -5.50
C GLY A 78 -4.06 -11.69 -5.42
N LYS A 79 -3.24 -11.52 -6.45
CA LYS A 79 -1.86 -12.05 -6.50
C LYS A 79 -0.84 -10.92 -6.59
N TYR A 80 -0.13 -10.65 -5.53
CA TYR A 80 1.05 -9.77 -5.56
C TYR A 80 2.31 -10.56 -5.93
N ARG A 81 2.60 -11.66 -5.23
CA ARG A 81 3.61 -12.62 -5.64
C ARG A 81 2.99 -13.58 -6.66
N GLY A 82 3.66 -13.77 -7.78
CA GLY A 82 3.11 -14.51 -8.93
C GLY A 82 1.98 -13.77 -9.65
N GLY A 83 1.90 -12.45 -9.47
CA GLY A 83 0.92 -11.60 -10.14
C GLY A 83 1.28 -11.24 -11.57
N GLU A 84 2.48 -11.61 -12.01
CA GLU A 84 2.99 -11.52 -13.38
C GLU A 84 2.30 -12.50 -14.34
N GLY A 85 1.76 -13.60 -13.82
CA GLY A 85 1.22 -14.66 -14.65
C GLY A 85 2.31 -15.25 -15.57
N ASP A 86 1.98 -15.42 -16.87
CA ASP A 86 2.88 -15.97 -17.87
C ASP A 86 3.64 -14.88 -18.66
N ASP A 87 3.42 -13.59 -18.33
CA ASP A 87 4.03 -12.43 -19.00
C ASP A 87 4.88 -11.59 -18.05
N ALA A 88 6.03 -12.09 -17.68
CA ALA A 88 6.97 -11.39 -16.79
C ALA A 88 7.56 -10.11 -17.42
N GLU A 89 7.75 -10.08 -18.74
CA GLU A 89 8.29 -8.92 -19.46
C GLU A 89 7.27 -7.78 -19.53
N GLY A 90 6.05 -8.07 -19.97
CA GLY A 90 4.96 -7.09 -19.97
C GLY A 90 4.62 -6.60 -18.56
N PHE A 91 4.70 -7.49 -17.55
CA PHE A 91 4.55 -7.11 -16.16
C PHE A 91 5.63 -6.12 -15.70
N ARG A 92 6.90 -6.37 -16.04
CA ARG A 92 8.02 -5.44 -15.76
C ARG A 92 7.82 -4.12 -16.52
N ARG A 93 7.57 -4.19 -17.82
CA ARG A 93 7.37 -3.01 -18.66
C ARG A 93 6.27 -2.10 -18.11
N ALA A 94 5.12 -2.66 -17.81
CA ALA A 94 4.03 -1.88 -17.24
C ALA A 94 4.39 -1.31 -15.85
N ASN A 95 4.80 -2.15 -14.91
CA ASN A 95 4.91 -1.74 -13.51
C ASN A 95 6.21 -0.98 -13.19
N LEU A 96 7.30 -1.22 -13.90
CA LEU A 96 8.55 -0.47 -13.71
C LEU A 96 8.62 0.71 -14.66
N GLU A 97 8.66 0.46 -15.95
CA GLU A 97 8.92 1.51 -16.94
C GLU A 97 7.74 2.49 -17.01
N GLY A 98 6.50 1.98 -16.96
CA GLY A 98 5.31 2.81 -16.87
C GLY A 98 5.27 3.66 -15.59
N SER A 99 5.72 3.13 -14.43
CA SER A 99 5.83 3.93 -13.20
C SER A 99 6.92 4.99 -13.30
N VAL A 100 8.09 4.65 -13.86
CA VAL A 100 9.18 5.61 -14.06
C VAL A 100 8.72 6.74 -14.98
N ARG A 101 8.06 6.41 -16.08
CA ARG A 101 7.49 7.42 -16.98
C ARG A 101 6.53 8.37 -16.27
N LEU A 102 5.67 7.85 -15.39
CA LEU A 102 4.77 8.69 -14.60
C LEU A 102 5.51 9.59 -13.59
N PHE A 103 6.60 9.13 -12.99
CA PHE A 103 7.42 9.96 -12.10
C PHE A 103 8.08 11.12 -12.87
N GLU A 104 8.62 10.84 -14.05
CA GLU A 104 9.21 11.84 -14.94
C GLU A 104 8.16 12.85 -15.39
N THR A 105 7.01 12.36 -15.87
CA THR A 105 5.88 13.21 -16.29
C THR A 105 5.40 14.12 -15.14
N ALA A 106 5.27 13.56 -13.92
CA ALA A 106 4.88 14.35 -12.75
C ALA A 106 5.89 15.47 -12.45
N ARG A 107 7.20 15.17 -12.50
CA ARG A 107 8.26 16.17 -12.33
C ARG A 107 8.18 17.26 -13.40
N ASP A 108 8.07 16.87 -14.65
CA ASP A 108 8.08 17.77 -15.81
C ASP A 108 6.80 18.65 -15.85
N ALA A 109 5.69 18.14 -15.34
CA ALA A 109 4.45 18.90 -15.12
C ALA A 109 4.51 19.86 -13.91
N GLY A 110 5.60 19.86 -13.15
CA GLY A 110 5.79 20.75 -12.01
C GLY A 110 5.12 20.31 -10.71
N VAL A 111 4.78 19.03 -10.58
CA VAL A 111 4.33 18.43 -9.31
C VAL A 111 5.40 18.66 -8.24
N ARG A 112 4.99 19.08 -7.04
CA ARG A 112 5.92 19.44 -5.96
C ARG A 112 6.35 18.26 -5.10
N ARG A 113 5.46 17.28 -4.91
CA ARG A 113 5.75 16.08 -4.12
C ARG A 113 5.20 14.84 -4.79
N CYS A 114 5.99 13.78 -4.82
CA CYS A 114 5.59 12.45 -5.27
C CYS A 114 5.79 11.44 -4.15
N VAL A 115 4.72 10.73 -3.78
CA VAL A 115 4.75 9.65 -2.79
C VAL A 115 4.46 8.33 -3.50
N PHE A 116 5.39 7.39 -3.40
CA PHE A 116 5.28 6.07 -4.01
C PHE A 116 4.93 5.00 -2.98
N LEU A 117 3.89 4.23 -3.23
CA LEU A 117 3.54 3.06 -2.42
C LEU A 117 4.40 1.87 -2.84
N SER A 118 5.49 1.67 -2.11
CA SER A 118 6.39 0.54 -2.22
C SER A 118 5.94 -0.62 -1.32
N SER A 119 6.81 -1.58 -1.06
CA SER A 119 6.47 -2.82 -0.36
C SER A 119 7.61 -3.35 0.51
N ARG A 120 7.26 -4.05 1.58
CA ARG A 120 8.18 -4.91 2.34
C ARG A 120 8.93 -5.92 1.46
N ALA A 121 8.35 -6.33 0.33
CA ALA A 121 8.96 -7.32 -0.57
C ALA A 121 10.34 -6.90 -1.12
N VAL A 122 10.69 -5.61 -1.07
CA VAL A 122 12.03 -5.12 -1.48
C VAL A 122 13.17 -5.70 -0.63
N TYR A 123 12.90 -6.10 0.62
CA TYR A 123 13.92 -6.63 1.50
C TYR A 123 14.37 -8.05 1.15
N GLY A 124 13.44 -8.86 0.59
CA GLY A 124 13.68 -10.28 0.36
C GLY A 124 14.01 -11.07 1.64
N PRO A 125 14.66 -12.24 1.51
CA PRO A 125 15.10 -13.04 2.63
C PRO A 125 16.20 -12.34 3.45
N GLN A 126 16.05 -12.35 4.78
CA GLN A 126 17.03 -11.84 5.73
C GLN A 126 17.23 -12.89 6.84
N ALA A 127 18.25 -12.73 7.68
CA ALA A 127 18.45 -13.61 8.83
C ALA A 127 17.18 -13.72 9.67
N ALA A 128 16.85 -14.92 10.15
CA ALA A 128 15.64 -15.18 10.93
C ALA A 128 15.56 -14.24 12.15
N GLY A 129 14.41 -13.61 12.36
CA GLY A 129 14.17 -12.68 13.45
C GLY A 129 14.84 -11.30 13.30
N ALA A 130 15.54 -11.02 12.20
CA ALA A 130 16.14 -9.71 11.97
C ALA A 130 15.06 -8.62 11.87
N LEU A 131 15.34 -7.46 12.46
CA LEU A 131 14.52 -6.26 12.30
C LEU A 131 14.87 -5.61 10.97
N LEU A 132 13.88 -5.45 10.09
CA LEU A 132 14.04 -4.84 8.77
C LEU A 132 14.01 -3.31 8.91
N GLU A 133 15.14 -2.68 8.67
CA GLU A 133 15.28 -1.22 8.70
C GLU A 133 15.55 -0.67 7.29
N GLU A 134 15.21 0.58 7.02
CA GLU A 134 15.30 1.19 5.69
C GLU A 134 16.73 1.26 5.15
N GLY A 135 17.73 1.29 6.03
CA GLY A 135 19.15 1.27 5.69
C GLY A 135 19.72 -0.11 5.33
N MET A 136 18.95 -1.19 5.52
CA MET A 136 19.42 -2.54 5.18
C MET A 136 19.54 -2.73 3.68
N LEU A 137 20.47 -3.60 3.29
CA LEU A 137 20.63 -4.01 1.89
C LEU A 137 19.39 -4.77 1.42
N ALA A 138 18.63 -4.15 0.54
CA ALA A 138 17.47 -4.76 -0.10
C ALA A 138 17.91 -5.83 -1.10
N ARG A 139 17.36 -7.05 -0.98
CA ARG A 139 17.63 -8.22 -1.82
C ARG A 139 16.32 -8.94 -2.16
N PRO A 140 15.47 -8.33 -3.00
CA PRO A 140 14.19 -8.93 -3.34
C PRO A 140 14.35 -10.32 -3.95
N ASP A 141 13.45 -11.22 -3.63
CA ASP A 141 13.40 -12.62 -4.08
C ASP A 141 12.23 -12.90 -5.05
N THR A 142 11.53 -11.83 -5.44
CA THR A 142 10.39 -11.91 -6.36
C THR A 142 10.45 -10.79 -7.38
N LEU A 143 9.94 -11.01 -8.58
CA LEU A 143 9.83 -9.97 -9.62
C LEU A 143 9.07 -8.74 -9.12
N TYR A 144 8.00 -8.95 -8.33
CA TYR A 144 7.29 -7.87 -7.66
C TYR A 144 8.21 -7.00 -6.78
N GLY A 145 9.00 -7.64 -5.91
CA GLY A 145 9.94 -6.95 -5.03
C GLY A 145 11.05 -6.22 -5.78
N GLU A 146 11.56 -6.84 -6.86
CA GLU A 146 12.58 -6.22 -7.73
C GLU A 146 12.06 -4.96 -8.41
N ILE A 147 10.85 -5.03 -9.00
CA ILE A 147 10.19 -3.89 -9.64
C ILE A 147 9.98 -2.76 -8.63
N LYS A 148 9.46 -3.06 -7.43
CA LYS A 148 9.26 -2.05 -6.39
C LYS A 148 10.58 -1.38 -5.99
N LEU A 149 11.65 -2.14 -5.82
CA LEU A 149 12.97 -1.61 -5.48
C LEU A 149 13.56 -0.74 -6.59
N GLN A 150 13.42 -1.17 -7.84
CA GLN A 150 13.92 -0.39 -8.98
C GLN A 150 13.12 0.91 -9.16
N ALA A 151 11.81 0.87 -8.99
CA ALA A 151 10.96 2.07 -9.00
C ALA A 151 11.31 3.05 -7.86
N GLU A 152 11.61 2.55 -6.63
CA GLU A 152 12.14 3.40 -5.54
C GLU A 152 13.43 4.12 -5.96
N ARG A 153 14.37 3.40 -6.58
CA ARG A 153 15.66 3.97 -7.02
C ARG A 153 15.47 5.00 -8.13
N SER A 154 14.59 4.73 -9.09
CA SER A 154 14.26 5.68 -10.16
C SER A 154 13.60 6.94 -9.59
N LEU A 155 12.64 6.80 -8.67
CA LEU A 155 12.03 7.95 -8.02
C LEU A 155 13.05 8.76 -7.21
N LEU A 156 13.96 8.09 -6.49
CA LEU A 156 15.05 8.73 -5.75
C LEU A 156 15.97 9.54 -6.67
N SER A 157 16.30 9.01 -7.87
CA SER A 157 17.18 9.73 -8.82
C SER A 157 16.55 11.01 -9.37
N LEU A 158 15.23 11.14 -9.32
CA LEU A 158 14.49 12.31 -9.76
C LEU A 158 14.32 13.37 -8.65
N CYS A 159 14.66 13.03 -7.39
CA CYS A 159 14.52 13.97 -6.28
C CYS A 159 15.42 15.19 -6.45
N GLY A 160 14.89 16.38 -6.13
CA GLY A 160 15.65 17.61 -6.30
C GLY A 160 14.91 18.85 -5.80
N HIS A 161 15.48 20.00 -6.15
CA HIS A 161 14.89 21.29 -5.80
C HIS A 161 13.57 21.45 -6.60
N GLY A 162 12.45 21.38 -5.92
CA GLY A 162 11.10 21.52 -6.54
C GLY A 162 10.37 20.22 -6.80
N PHE A 163 11.02 19.05 -6.69
CA PHE A 163 10.37 17.74 -6.77
C PHE A 163 10.78 16.85 -5.60
N VAL A 164 10.00 16.87 -4.55
CA VAL A 164 10.23 16.10 -3.32
C VAL A 164 9.68 14.70 -3.48
N THR A 165 10.47 13.68 -3.16
CA THR A 165 10.08 12.29 -3.33
C THR A 165 10.15 11.51 -2.03
N ALA A 166 9.20 10.61 -1.82
CA ALA A 166 9.22 9.67 -0.69
C ALA A 166 8.62 8.32 -1.13
N SER A 167 9.17 7.23 -0.60
CA SER A 167 8.63 5.87 -0.81
C SER A 167 8.20 5.26 0.52
N LEU A 168 7.02 4.63 0.55
CA LEU A 168 6.46 3.94 1.71
C LEU A 168 6.51 2.43 1.48
N ARG A 169 7.34 1.71 2.22
CA ARG A 169 7.42 0.24 2.20
C ARG A 169 6.34 -0.34 3.12
N ALA A 170 5.18 -0.64 2.56
CA ALA A 170 4.07 -1.18 3.33
C ALA A 170 4.17 -2.71 3.51
N THR A 171 3.71 -3.21 4.66
CA THR A 171 3.47 -4.63 4.89
C THR A 171 2.11 -5.06 4.32
N GLY A 172 1.57 -6.19 4.73
CA GLY A 172 0.23 -6.61 4.34
C GLY A 172 -0.82 -5.59 4.76
N ILE A 173 -1.53 -5.00 3.80
CA ILE A 173 -2.56 -3.99 4.08
C ILE A 173 -3.88 -4.70 4.37
N TYR A 174 -4.57 -4.34 5.46
CA TYR A 174 -5.87 -4.86 5.83
C TYR A 174 -6.88 -3.74 6.11
N GLY A 175 -8.16 -4.09 6.20
CA GLY A 175 -9.26 -3.19 6.49
C GLY A 175 -10.49 -3.50 5.64
N PRO A 176 -11.59 -2.74 5.74
CA PRO A 176 -12.78 -2.94 4.93
C PRO A 176 -12.50 -2.65 3.45
N ALA A 177 -12.97 -3.53 2.60
CA ALA A 177 -12.91 -3.32 1.16
C ALA A 177 -13.93 -2.27 0.71
N GLY A 178 -13.70 -1.68 -0.46
CA GLY A 178 -14.68 -0.80 -1.08
C GLY A 178 -15.93 -1.56 -1.57
N PRO A 179 -16.97 -0.84 -1.98
CA PRO A 179 -18.20 -1.44 -2.50
C PRO A 179 -17.92 -2.47 -3.59
N GLY A 180 -18.59 -3.62 -3.52
CA GLY A 180 -18.45 -4.70 -4.48
C GLY A 180 -17.11 -5.46 -4.45
N ARG A 181 -16.29 -5.27 -3.41
CA ARG A 181 -14.98 -5.91 -3.28
C ARG A 181 -14.86 -6.69 -1.98
N THR A 182 -14.04 -7.72 -2.00
CA THR A 182 -13.72 -8.55 -0.83
C THR A 182 -12.52 -8.03 -0.08
N HIS A 183 -12.56 -8.08 1.25
CA HIS A 183 -11.44 -7.72 2.10
C HIS A 183 -10.37 -8.82 2.12
N LYS A 184 -9.17 -8.47 2.57
CA LYS A 184 -7.99 -9.34 2.57
C LYS A 184 -8.21 -10.72 3.20
N TRP A 185 -8.99 -10.81 4.25
CA TRP A 185 -9.20 -12.02 5.03
C TRP A 185 -10.52 -12.74 4.73
N ALA A 186 -11.26 -12.36 3.66
CA ALA A 186 -12.54 -12.97 3.34
C ALA A 186 -12.46 -14.50 3.22
N SER A 187 -11.52 -15.01 2.40
CA SER A 187 -11.34 -16.47 2.28
C SER A 187 -10.93 -17.13 3.59
N LEU A 188 -10.09 -16.47 4.41
CA LEU A 188 -9.71 -16.98 5.72
C LEU A 188 -10.92 -17.10 6.67
N PHE A 189 -11.80 -16.12 6.64
CA PHE A 189 -13.02 -16.09 7.44
C PHE A 189 -14.00 -17.17 6.96
N ASP A 190 -14.23 -17.25 5.63
CA ASP A 190 -15.08 -18.27 5.03
C ASP A 190 -14.58 -19.70 5.32
N ASP A 191 -13.28 -19.93 5.25
CA ASP A 191 -12.68 -21.23 5.57
C ASP A 191 -12.95 -21.60 7.03
N TYR A 192 -12.68 -20.67 7.94
CA TYR A 192 -12.84 -20.91 9.36
C TYR A 192 -14.31 -21.13 9.76
N VAL A 193 -15.22 -20.26 9.31
CA VAL A 193 -16.65 -20.35 9.65
C VAL A 193 -17.30 -21.60 9.05
N SER A 194 -16.78 -22.06 7.90
CA SER A 194 -17.22 -23.33 7.27
C SER A 194 -16.58 -24.57 7.91
N GLY A 195 -15.78 -24.45 8.96
CA GLY A 195 -15.12 -25.58 9.62
C GLY A 195 -13.96 -26.19 8.83
N ARG A 196 -13.46 -25.52 7.81
CA ARG A 196 -12.27 -25.98 7.07
C ARG A 196 -11.00 -25.75 7.91
N ILE A 197 -10.04 -26.65 7.75
CA ILE A 197 -8.75 -26.55 8.47
C ILE A 197 -7.98 -25.34 7.98
N VAL A 198 -7.62 -24.47 8.92
CA VAL A 198 -6.77 -23.30 8.66
C VAL A 198 -5.35 -23.57 9.14
N SER A 199 -4.38 -23.45 8.23
CA SER A 199 -2.96 -23.60 8.58
C SER A 199 -2.46 -22.45 9.45
N PRO A 200 -1.55 -22.72 10.42
CA PRO A 200 -0.85 -21.69 11.17
C PRO A 200 -0.07 -20.74 10.24
N ARG A 201 -0.24 -19.45 10.43
CA ARG A 201 0.50 -18.43 9.67
C ARG A 201 0.70 -17.20 10.54
N VAL A 202 1.83 -16.51 10.36
CA VAL A 202 2.13 -15.20 10.95
C VAL A 202 2.54 -14.22 9.85
N GLY A 203 2.22 -12.94 10.01
CA GLY A 203 2.59 -11.88 9.10
C GLY A 203 2.59 -10.50 9.75
N SER A 204 3.33 -9.58 9.19
CA SER A 204 3.19 -8.17 9.56
C SER A 204 2.08 -7.52 8.75
N GLU A 205 1.29 -6.73 9.45
CA GLU A 205 0.10 -6.11 8.90
C GLU A 205 0.09 -4.62 9.24
N VAL A 206 -0.57 -3.83 8.40
CA VAL A 206 -0.86 -2.41 8.63
C VAL A 206 -2.27 -2.11 8.15
N HIS A 207 -3.05 -1.33 8.90
CA HIS A 207 -4.39 -0.94 8.47
C HIS A 207 -4.32 0.07 7.31
N GLY A 208 -5.27 -0.02 6.37
CA GLY A 208 -5.31 0.88 5.22
C GLY A 208 -5.39 2.37 5.59
N GLU A 209 -6.11 2.71 6.67
CA GLU A 209 -6.14 4.08 7.21
C GLU A 209 -4.76 4.55 7.71
N ASP A 210 -3.97 3.65 8.30
CA ASP A 210 -2.64 4.01 8.79
C ASP A 210 -1.64 4.20 7.64
N VAL A 211 -1.81 3.44 6.54
CA VAL A 211 -1.10 3.72 5.28
C VAL A 211 -1.50 5.09 4.72
N ALA A 212 -2.79 5.42 4.73
CA ALA A 212 -3.28 6.72 4.27
C ALA A 212 -2.76 7.88 5.13
N LYS A 213 -2.71 7.72 6.46
CA LYS A 213 -2.06 8.68 7.37
C LYS A 213 -0.56 8.84 7.05
N ALA A 214 0.15 7.74 6.75
CA ALA A 214 1.55 7.79 6.34
C ALA A 214 1.73 8.56 5.02
N VAL A 215 0.88 8.31 4.02
CA VAL A 215 0.88 9.08 2.77
C VAL A 215 0.68 10.57 3.05
N ARG A 216 -0.36 10.94 3.80
CA ARG A 216 -0.61 12.35 4.15
C ARG A 216 0.59 12.99 4.86
N LEU A 217 1.21 12.27 5.78
CA LEU A 217 2.39 12.75 6.49
C LEU A 217 3.53 13.10 5.50
N MET A 218 3.76 12.27 4.45
CA MET A 218 4.75 12.57 3.40
C MET A 218 4.36 13.79 2.56
N LEU A 219 3.08 14.14 2.48
CA LEU A 219 2.63 15.33 1.77
C LEU A 219 2.78 16.61 2.61
N GLU A 220 2.83 16.53 3.94
CA GLU A 220 2.76 17.68 4.86
C GLU A 220 4.09 18.00 5.58
N VAL A 221 4.87 17.00 5.93
CA VAL A 221 6.13 17.15 6.71
C VAL A 221 7.18 17.95 5.92
N ASP A 222 8.05 18.64 6.64
CA ASP A 222 9.16 19.41 6.06
C ASP A 222 9.97 18.60 5.05
N THR A 223 10.20 19.20 3.90
CA THR A 223 10.92 18.63 2.77
C THR A 223 12.25 17.99 3.16
N VAL A 224 13.04 18.67 3.99
CA VAL A 224 14.38 18.20 4.41
C VAL A 224 14.33 16.84 5.14
N ARG A 225 13.20 16.53 5.77
CA ARG A 225 13.02 15.29 6.53
C ARG A 225 12.64 14.09 5.67
N ILE A 226 12.09 14.31 4.47
CA ILE A 226 11.49 13.25 3.65
C ILE A 226 12.09 13.12 2.25
N ASN A 227 12.67 14.19 1.69
CA ASN A 227 13.11 14.19 0.30
C ASN A 227 14.13 13.10 0.00
N GLY A 228 13.85 12.28 -1.02
CA GLY A 228 14.69 11.17 -1.43
C GLY A 228 14.75 10.02 -0.41
N ARG A 229 13.77 9.89 0.49
CA ARG A 229 13.82 8.88 1.56
C ARG A 229 12.75 7.81 1.42
N THR A 230 13.07 6.64 1.94
CA THR A 230 12.13 5.53 2.12
C THR A 230 11.73 5.43 3.59
N PHE A 231 10.51 4.95 3.85
CA PHE A 231 9.96 4.75 5.18
C PHE A 231 9.22 3.42 5.26
N ASN A 232 9.49 2.66 6.30
CA ASN A 232 8.75 1.46 6.63
C ASN A 232 7.37 1.82 7.18
N THR A 233 6.34 1.15 6.68
CA THR A 233 4.95 1.34 7.11
C THR A 233 4.37 -0.02 7.50
N SER A 234 4.53 -0.36 8.78
CA SER A 234 4.12 -1.63 9.39
C SER A 234 3.61 -1.36 10.79
N ASP A 235 2.59 -2.08 11.24
CA ASP A 235 2.02 -1.86 12.58
C ASP A 235 2.20 -3.10 13.46
N ILE A 236 1.44 -4.15 13.17
CA ILE A 236 1.35 -5.32 14.03
C ILE A 236 1.97 -6.57 13.39
N LEU A 237 2.52 -7.42 14.24
CA LEU A 237 2.76 -8.82 13.89
C LEU A 237 1.59 -9.64 14.45
N THR A 238 0.85 -10.30 13.56
CA THR A 238 -0.34 -11.10 13.91
C THR A 238 -0.37 -12.41 13.13
N GLY A 239 -1.13 -13.37 13.61
CA GLY A 239 -1.30 -14.66 12.95
C GLY A 239 -2.74 -15.08 12.82
N ASN A 240 -2.99 -16.11 12.00
CA ASN A 240 -4.33 -16.63 11.76
C ASN A 240 -5.06 -16.96 13.07
N ARG A 241 -4.37 -17.52 14.08
CA ARG A 241 -4.98 -17.80 15.38
C ARG A 241 -5.52 -16.55 16.07
N GLU A 242 -4.76 -15.46 16.10
CA GLU A 242 -5.18 -14.20 16.73
C GLU A 242 -6.36 -13.58 15.97
N ILE A 243 -6.24 -13.47 14.65
CA ILE A 243 -7.30 -12.94 13.78
C ILE A 243 -8.60 -13.74 13.97
N LEU A 244 -8.51 -15.06 13.90
CA LEU A 244 -9.66 -15.95 14.04
C LEU A 244 -10.22 -16.01 15.47
N SER A 245 -9.41 -15.75 16.49
CA SER A 245 -9.92 -15.66 17.86
C SER A 245 -10.84 -14.45 18.06
N ILE A 246 -10.56 -13.35 17.38
CA ILE A 246 -11.43 -12.16 17.39
C ILE A 246 -12.71 -12.47 16.61
N LEU A 247 -12.60 -13.05 15.41
CA LEU A 247 -13.74 -13.46 14.60
C LEU A 247 -14.62 -14.47 15.35
N GLN A 248 -14.02 -15.46 16.00
CA GLN A 248 -14.74 -16.47 16.78
C GLN A 248 -15.63 -15.83 17.85
N ARG A 249 -15.09 -14.86 18.60
CA ARG A 249 -15.85 -14.13 19.62
C ARG A 249 -17.00 -13.31 19.01
N ALA A 250 -16.72 -12.63 17.89
CA ALA A 250 -17.72 -11.80 17.22
C ALA A 250 -18.90 -12.62 16.63
N THR A 251 -18.57 -13.77 16.01
CA THR A 251 -19.57 -14.64 15.33
C THR A 251 -20.12 -15.76 16.21
N ARG A 252 -19.51 -16.02 17.39
CA ARG A 252 -19.77 -17.20 18.22
C ARG A 252 -19.54 -18.53 17.48
N CYS A 253 -18.61 -18.54 16.52
CA CYS A 253 -18.29 -19.73 15.74
C CYS A 253 -17.77 -20.85 16.66
N PRO A 254 -18.30 -22.10 16.56
CA PRO A 254 -17.93 -23.21 17.45
C PRO A 254 -16.64 -23.92 17.06
N HIS A 255 -16.09 -23.62 15.90
CA HIS A 255 -14.92 -24.34 15.36
C HIS A 255 -13.64 -24.05 16.16
N PRO A 256 -12.74 -25.03 16.30
CA PRO A 256 -11.49 -24.83 17.02
C PRO A 256 -10.57 -23.87 16.28
N LEU A 257 -9.79 -23.11 17.04
CA LEU A 257 -8.78 -22.21 16.48
C LEU A 257 -7.58 -23.01 15.97
N PRO A 258 -6.90 -22.58 14.89
CA PRO A 258 -5.66 -23.18 14.45
C PRO A 258 -4.56 -23.04 15.53
N GLU A 259 -3.52 -23.85 15.43
CA GLU A 259 -2.33 -23.68 16.26
C GLU A 259 -1.67 -22.30 16.04
N ALA A 260 -0.91 -21.84 17.03
CA ALA A 260 -0.13 -20.62 16.88
C ALA A 260 1.07 -20.86 15.95
N ALA A 261 1.31 -19.97 15.01
CA ALA A 261 2.53 -20.01 14.21
C ALA A 261 3.73 -19.47 15.01
N ASP A 262 4.96 -19.95 14.72
CA ASP A 262 6.16 -19.35 15.27
C ASP A 262 6.35 -17.93 14.75
N SER A 263 6.35 -16.98 15.66
CA SER A 263 6.57 -15.57 15.38
C SER A 263 8.00 -15.10 15.64
N LYS A 264 8.85 -15.92 16.27
CA LYS A 264 10.21 -15.52 16.70
C LYS A 264 11.16 -15.39 15.52
N SER A 265 10.99 -16.26 14.53
CA SER A 265 11.79 -16.25 13.30
C SER A 265 11.34 -15.21 12.27
N TYR A 266 10.19 -14.54 12.50
CA TYR A 266 9.63 -13.61 11.54
C TYR A 266 10.40 -12.28 11.54
N ASN A 267 10.78 -11.81 10.35
CA ASN A 267 11.44 -10.52 10.15
C ASN A 267 10.41 -9.37 10.25
N ARG A 268 10.36 -8.69 11.38
CA ARG A 268 9.54 -7.49 11.60
C ARG A 268 10.16 -6.28 10.92
N MET A 269 9.35 -5.29 10.58
CA MET A 269 9.86 -4.00 10.09
C MET A 269 9.95 -3.00 11.24
N GLY A 270 11.09 -2.31 11.37
CA GLY A 270 11.26 -1.16 12.25
C GLY A 270 10.57 0.07 11.65
N THR A 271 9.84 0.82 12.47
CA THR A 271 9.06 1.98 12.07
C THR A 271 9.48 3.28 12.78
N CYS A 272 10.53 3.23 13.59
CA CYS A 272 11.02 4.39 14.34
C CYS A 272 11.25 5.64 13.48
N LYS A 273 11.66 5.45 12.22
CA LYS A 273 11.91 6.55 11.30
C LYS A 273 10.64 7.32 10.95
N ILE A 274 9.56 6.65 10.58
CA ILE A 274 8.29 7.30 10.27
C ILE A 274 7.57 7.78 11.54
N GLU A 275 7.69 7.05 12.64
CA GLU A 275 7.16 7.45 13.96
C GLU A 275 7.80 8.75 14.45
N SER A 276 9.10 8.96 14.21
CA SER A 276 9.79 10.21 14.52
C SER A 276 9.23 11.43 13.77
N LEU A 277 8.48 11.20 12.69
CA LEU A 277 7.75 12.23 11.94
C LEU A 277 6.36 12.50 12.51
N GLY A 278 5.91 11.69 13.49
CA GLY A 278 4.59 11.81 14.11
C GLY A 278 3.55 10.77 13.63
N TRP A 279 3.96 9.77 12.84
CA TRP A 279 3.07 8.67 12.46
C TRP A 279 2.72 7.81 13.68
N LYS A 280 1.43 7.53 13.85
CA LYS A 280 0.91 6.69 14.93
C LYS A 280 -0.11 5.72 14.35
N PRO A 281 0.22 4.43 14.23
CA PRO A 281 -0.73 3.42 13.78
C PRO A 281 -1.75 3.07 14.86
N GLY A 282 -2.85 2.43 14.45
CA GLY A 282 -3.97 2.12 15.32
C GLY A 282 -3.80 0.88 16.19
N GLY A 283 -2.76 0.09 15.95
CA GLY A 283 -2.40 -1.07 16.76
C GLY A 283 -3.47 -2.15 16.83
N ARG A 284 -3.41 -2.95 17.91
CA ARG A 284 -4.33 -4.08 18.14
C ARG A 284 -5.77 -3.66 18.36
N ASP A 285 -6.01 -2.46 18.90
CA ASP A 285 -7.37 -1.95 19.08
C ASP A 285 -8.05 -1.71 17.73
N LEU A 286 -7.31 -1.20 16.74
CA LEU A 286 -7.84 -1.03 15.39
C LEU A 286 -8.03 -2.39 14.69
N LEU A 287 -7.11 -3.35 14.89
CA LEU A 287 -7.27 -4.71 14.40
C LEU A 287 -8.57 -5.34 14.92
N GLN A 288 -8.80 -5.26 16.24
CA GLN A 288 -9.99 -5.85 16.86
C GLN A 288 -11.27 -5.24 16.29
N ARG A 289 -11.40 -3.91 16.30
CA ARG A 289 -12.57 -3.22 15.73
C ARG A 289 -12.80 -3.56 14.27
N THR A 290 -11.73 -3.64 13.49
CA THR A 290 -11.82 -3.97 12.07
C THR A 290 -12.34 -5.39 11.86
N ILE A 291 -11.84 -6.38 12.59
CA ILE A 291 -12.32 -7.77 12.46
C ILE A 291 -13.78 -7.87 12.93
N GLU A 292 -14.15 -7.23 14.03
CA GLU A 292 -15.53 -7.19 14.51
C GLU A 292 -16.49 -6.54 13.50
N GLN A 293 -16.04 -5.54 12.74
CA GLN A 293 -16.80 -4.92 11.66
C GLN A 293 -16.93 -5.83 10.43
N LEU A 294 -15.95 -6.69 10.17
CA LEU A 294 -15.89 -7.57 9.00
C LEU A 294 -16.56 -8.94 9.26
N ALA A 295 -16.89 -9.25 10.53
CA ALA A 295 -17.56 -10.47 10.97
C ALA A 295 -19.05 -10.46 10.60
#